data_5559e45c4329c17c6cca512cbb1d9fad
#
_entry.id   5559e45c4329c17c6cca512cbb1d9fad
#
_cell.length_a   1.000
_cell.length_b   1.000
_cell.length_c   1.000
_cell.angle_alpha   90.00
_cell.angle_beta   90.00
_cell.angle_gamma   90.00
#
_symmetry.space_group_name_H-M   'P 1'
#
loop_
_entity.id
_entity.type
_entity.pdbx_description
1 polymer ?
#
loop_
_entity_poly.entity_id
_entity_poly.type
_entity_poly.pdbx_seq_one_letter_code
_entity_poly.pdbx_strand_id
1 'polypeptide(L)'
;MIIKNAKVFTDGCRFVEKDLMIRDGRIVFGATPQENEEVLDAKGSYALPGLVDIHFHGAVGHDFCDADEAGLQAIADFEASKGVLAICPATMTFSEEILNGIMDVAAAHKNEHGADLVGINMEGPYISPKKVGAQNPKYVMAANADMFRRLQARSGGLIKLVDVAPEEPGNMDFIKECHDEVRISIAHTCTDYDTAKEAFAAGATHMTHLYNAMPGITHRAPGPIIAALEEGAEVELITDNVHIHPAVVRFTFNTFGDDHVILIADS
;
A
#
# COMPACT_ATOMS: atom_id res chain seq x y z
N MET A 1 -25.54 2.64 -18.14
CA MET A 1 -25.49 1.16 -17.98
C MET A 1 -26.27 0.75 -16.74
N ILE A 2 -26.97 -0.37 -16.79
CA ILE A 2 -27.64 -0.97 -15.62
C ILE A 2 -27.06 -2.38 -15.42
N ILE A 3 -26.56 -2.67 -14.22
CA ILE A 3 -26.16 -4.02 -13.82
C ILE A 3 -27.33 -4.60 -13.01
N LYS A 4 -27.98 -5.65 -13.55
CA LYS A 4 -29.11 -6.31 -12.91
C LYS A 4 -28.71 -7.59 -12.19
N ASN A 5 -29.53 -7.99 -11.21
CA ASN A 5 -29.38 -9.26 -10.49
C ASN A 5 -27.99 -9.41 -9.82
N ALA A 6 -27.37 -8.33 -9.35
CA ALA A 6 -26.08 -8.37 -8.64
C ALA A 6 -26.29 -8.54 -7.14
N LYS A 7 -25.40 -9.27 -6.48
CA LYS A 7 -25.21 -9.26 -5.03
C LYS A 7 -24.23 -8.15 -4.69
N VAL A 8 -24.75 -6.97 -4.36
CA VAL A 8 -23.95 -5.76 -4.16
C VAL A 8 -23.46 -5.69 -2.72
N PHE A 9 -22.17 -5.47 -2.54
CA PHE A 9 -21.58 -5.15 -1.25
C PHE A 9 -22.08 -3.76 -0.78
N THR A 10 -22.52 -3.69 0.46
CA THR A 10 -23.09 -2.47 1.03
C THR A 10 -22.50 -2.19 2.41
N ASP A 11 -22.78 -0.98 2.92
CA ASP A 11 -22.40 -0.61 4.27
C ASP A 11 -22.83 -1.67 5.30
N GLY A 12 -22.00 -1.91 6.28
CA GLY A 12 -22.18 -2.97 7.27
C GLY A 12 -21.77 -4.36 6.79
N CYS A 13 -20.88 -4.45 5.80
CA CYS A 13 -20.25 -5.69 5.31
C CYS A 13 -21.27 -6.75 4.88
N ARG A 14 -22.29 -6.35 4.12
CA ARG A 14 -23.36 -7.25 3.66
C ARG A 14 -23.51 -7.21 2.15
N PHE A 15 -23.88 -8.36 1.58
CA PHE A 15 -24.31 -8.45 0.19
C PHE A 15 -25.84 -8.39 0.12
N VAL A 16 -26.33 -7.50 -0.72
CA VAL A 16 -27.78 -7.32 -0.96
C VAL A 16 -28.05 -7.45 -2.44
N GLU A 17 -29.07 -8.22 -2.82
CA GLU A 17 -29.51 -8.30 -4.22
C GLU A 17 -30.17 -6.98 -4.61
N LYS A 18 -29.55 -6.30 -5.56
CA LYS A 18 -30.09 -5.07 -6.15
C LYS A 18 -29.43 -4.75 -7.48
N ASP A 19 -30.12 -3.91 -8.26
CA ASP A 19 -29.56 -3.37 -9.49
C ASP A 19 -28.64 -2.18 -9.18
N LEU A 20 -27.56 -2.04 -9.96
CA LEU A 20 -26.68 -0.88 -9.95
C LEU A 20 -26.89 -0.08 -11.23
N MET A 21 -27.01 1.23 -11.12
CA MET A 21 -27.00 2.12 -12.27
C MET A 21 -25.69 2.89 -12.31
N ILE A 22 -25.05 2.91 -13.48
CA ILE A 22 -23.79 3.62 -13.71
C ILE A 22 -24.03 4.65 -14.80
N ARG A 23 -23.72 5.91 -14.49
CA ARG A 23 -23.77 7.05 -15.42
C ARG A 23 -22.51 7.89 -15.24
N ASP A 24 -21.89 8.24 -16.34
CA ASP A 24 -20.67 9.05 -16.35
C ASP A 24 -19.57 8.49 -15.41
N GLY A 25 -19.40 7.15 -15.44
CA GLY A 25 -18.40 6.44 -14.62
C GLY A 25 -18.74 6.39 -13.11
N ARG A 26 -19.96 6.79 -12.70
CA ARG A 26 -20.36 6.83 -11.28
C ARG A 26 -21.60 5.99 -11.01
N ILE A 27 -21.63 5.35 -9.85
CA ILE A 27 -22.84 4.67 -9.36
C ILE A 27 -23.85 5.75 -8.95
N VAL A 28 -25.07 5.68 -9.51
CA VAL A 28 -26.16 6.57 -9.16
C VAL A 28 -27.29 5.80 -8.45
N PHE A 29 -27.73 6.31 -7.33
CA PHE A 29 -28.80 5.72 -6.53
C PHE A 29 -30.13 6.40 -6.81
N GLY A 30 -31.22 5.59 -6.85
CA GLY A 30 -32.59 6.12 -7.00
C GLY A 30 -32.88 6.71 -8.38
N ALA A 31 -32.01 6.53 -9.37
CA ALA A 31 -32.28 6.97 -10.73
C ALA A 31 -33.28 6.05 -11.42
N THR A 32 -34.10 6.62 -12.33
CA THR A 32 -35.01 5.84 -13.18
C THR A 32 -34.25 5.31 -14.40
N PRO A 33 -34.44 4.04 -14.79
CA PRO A 33 -33.88 3.51 -16.04
C PRO A 33 -34.28 4.38 -17.24
N GLN A 34 -33.32 4.64 -18.14
CA GLN A 34 -33.59 5.38 -19.37
C GLN A 34 -33.84 4.41 -20.51
N GLU A 35 -34.57 4.86 -21.52
CA GLU A 35 -34.78 4.09 -22.74
C GLU A 35 -33.46 3.90 -23.47
N ASN A 36 -33.11 2.64 -23.86
CA ASN A 36 -31.86 2.24 -24.50
C ASN A 36 -30.60 2.24 -23.61
N GLU A 37 -30.72 2.26 -22.28
CA GLU A 37 -29.54 2.00 -21.43
C GLU A 37 -29.04 0.56 -21.64
N GLU A 38 -27.69 0.42 -21.74
CA GLU A 38 -27.03 -0.88 -21.75
C GLU A 38 -27.34 -1.66 -20.45
N VAL A 39 -27.72 -2.93 -20.60
CA VAL A 39 -28.07 -3.79 -19.46
C VAL A 39 -27.10 -4.96 -19.41
N LEU A 40 -26.39 -5.10 -18.29
CA LEU A 40 -25.58 -6.26 -17.95
C LEU A 40 -26.32 -7.10 -16.91
N ASP A 41 -26.61 -8.35 -17.21
CA ASP A 41 -27.16 -9.27 -16.21
C ASP A 41 -26.02 -9.95 -15.44
N ALA A 42 -25.86 -9.61 -14.17
CA ALA A 42 -24.85 -10.18 -13.28
C ALA A 42 -25.15 -11.65 -12.89
N LYS A 43 -26.37 -12.16 -13.14
CA LYS A 43 -26.74 -13.55 -12.86
C LYS A 43 -26.44 -14.01 -11.43
N GLY A 44 -26.60 -13.12 -10.46
CA GLY A 44 -26.31 -13.40 -9.06
C GLY A 44 -24.83 -13.30 -8.68
N SER A 45 -23.98 -12.80 -9.57
CA SER A 45 -22.57 -12.54 -9.25
C SER A 45 -22.42 -11.43 -8.19
N TYR A 46 -21.30 -11.43 -7.49
CA TYR A 46 -20.98 -10.41 -6.50
C TYR A 46 -20.49 -9.14 -7.19
N ALA A 47 -20.97 -8.00 -6.72
CA ALA A 47 -20.46 -6.68 -7.07
C ALA A 47 -19.90 -6.02 -5.81
N LEU A 48 -18.62 -5.73 -5.82
CA LEU A 48 -17.89 -5.09 -4.72
C LEU A 48 -16.97 -4.01 -5.30
N PRO A 49 -16.52 -3.05 -4.46
CA PRO A 49 -15.47 -2.11 -4.87
C PRO A 49 -14.25 -2.87 -5.39
N GLY A 50 -13.56 -2.30 -6.37
CA GLY A 50 -12.28 -2.82 -6.80
C GLY A 50 -11.30 -2.85 -5.65
N LEU A 51 -10.45 -3.88 -5.60
CA LEU A 51 -9.42 -3.98 -4.58
C LEU A 51 -8.33 -2.92 -4.85
N VAL A 52 -7.60 -2.57 -3.80
CA VAL A 52 -6.46 -1.67 -3.85
C VAL A 52 -5.27 -2.41 -3.26
N ASP A 53 -4.15 -2.47 -3.98
CA ASP A 53 -2.89 -2.98 -3.43
C ASP A 53 -1.90 -1.82 -3.27
N ILE A 54 -1.42 -1.64 -2.06
CA ILE A 54 -0.52 -0.52 -1.72
C ILE A 54 0.92 -0.97 -1.49
N HIS A 55 1.21 -2.27 -1.65
CA HIS A 55 2.55 -2.80 -1.48
C HIS A 55 2.74 -4.10 -2.27
N PHE A 56 3.41 -4.00 -3.39
CA PHE A 56 3.92 -5.10 -4.22
C PHE A 56 5.02 -4.53 -5.11
N HIS A 57 5.91 -5.38 -5.64
CA HIS A 57 7.06 -4.94 -6.45
C HIS A 57 6.87 -5.15 -7.95
N GLY A 58 6.13 -6.20 -8.32
CA GLY A 58 5.91 -6.48 -9.73
C GLY A 58 5.02 -7.68 -9.98
N ALA A 59 4.82 -7.99 -11.25
CA ALA A 59 4.05 -9.13 -11.72
C ALA A 59 4.45 -9.53 -13.13
N VAL A 60 4.11 -10.76 -13.56
CA VAL A 60 4.28 -11.29 -14.91
C VAL A 60 5.68 -11.12 -15.51
N GLY A 61 6.70 -11.13 -14.64
CA GLY A 61 8.11 -11.03 -15.05
C GLY A 61 8.63 -9.61 -15.23
N HIS A 62 7.87 -8.60 -14.77
CA HIS A 62 8.25 -7.20 -14.72
C HIS A 62 8.29 -6.72 -13.27
N ASP A 63 9.23 -5.82 -12.96
CA ASP A 63 9.35 -5.14 -11.69
C ASP A 63 9.06 -3.64 -11.89
N PHE A 64 8.38 -3.01 -10.95
CA PHE A 64 8.12 -1.57 -10.99
C PHE A 64 9.43 -0.76 -11.08
N CYS A 65 10.49 -1.29 -10.45
CA CYS A 65 11.80 -0.65 -10.45
C CYS A 65 12.61 -0.85 -11.74
N ASP A 66 12.11 -1.62 -12.71
CA ASP A 66 12.73 -1.70 -14.05
C ASP A 66 12.66 -0.37 -14.80
N ALA A 67 11.82 0.56 -14.35
CA ALA A 67 11.56 1.85 -14.97
C ALA A 67 11.20 1.72 -16.48
N ASP A 68 10.36 0.73 -16.78
CA ASP A 68 9.86 0.44 -18.13
C ASP A 68 8.34 0.65 -18.20
N GLU A 69 7.89 1.53 -19.10
CA GLU A 69 6.48 1.85 -19.24
C GLU A 69 5.64 0.65 -19.71
N ALA A 70 6.18 -0.18 -20.60
CA ALA A 70 5.49 -1.38 -21.07
C ALA A 70 5.37 -2.44 -19.96
N GLY A 71 6.39 -2.57 -19.12
CA GLY A 71 6.37 -3.41 -17.93
C GLY A 71 5.35 -2.93 -16.90
N LEU A 72 5.31 -1.64 -16.61
CA LEU A 72 4.32 -1.05 -15.70
C LEU A 72 2.88 -1.26 -16.22
N GLN A 73 2.64 -1.12 -17.53
CA GLN A 73 1.33 -1.40 -18.12
C GLN A 73 0.97 -2.89 -18.00
N ALA A 74 1.93 -3.79 -18.23
CA ALA A 74 1.69 -5.23 -18.08
C ALA A 74 1.35 -5.62 -16.62
N ILE A 75 1.99 -4.99 -15.65
CA ILE A 75 1.66 -5.11 -14.23
C ILE A 75 0.22 -4.62 -13.98
N ALA A 76 -0.13 -3.42 -14.44
CA ALA A 76 -1.46 -2.85 -14.26
C ALA A 76 -2.57 -3.73 -14.86
N ASP A 77 -2.35 -4.30 -16.04
CA ASP A 77 -3.30 -5.22 -16.67
C ASP A 77 -3.45 -6.53 -15.89
N PHE A 78 -2.34 -7.06 -15.38
CA PHE A 78 -2.37 -8.27 -14.55
C PHE A 78 -3.16 -8.03 -13.25
N GLU A 79 -2.88 -6.95 -12.55
CA GLU A 79 -3.55 -6.60 -11.30
C GLU A 79 -5.06 -6.42 -11.50
N ALA A 80 -5.46 -5.70 -12.56
CA ALA A 80 -6.87 -5.57 -12.93
C ALA A 80 -7.53 -6.94 -13.21
N SER A 81 -6.81 -7.88 -13.83
CA SER A 81 -7.29 -9.25 -14.08
C SER A 81 -7.56 -10.04 -12.80
N LYS A 82 -6.98 -9.62 -11.66
CA LYS A 82 -7.17 -10.19 -10.32
C LYS A 82 -8.22 -9.44 -9.50
N GLY A 83 -8.77 -8.34 -10.04
CA GLY A 83 -9.76 -7.51 -9.35
C GLY A 83 -9.15 -6.38 -8.54
N VAL A 84 -7.84 -6.17 -8.61
CA VAL A 84 -7.15 -5.01 -8.07
C VAL A 84 -7.27 -3.89 -9.11
N LEU A 85 -8.01 -2.84 -8.80
CA LEU A 85 -8.30 -1.76 -9.74
C LEU A 85 -7.52 -0.47 -9.46
N ALA A 86 -6.80 -0.40 -8.34
CA ALA A 86 -5.90 0.69 -8.03
C ALA A 86 -4.63 0.13 -7.39
N ILE A 87 -3.48 0.63 -7.83
CA ILE A 87 -2.16 0.14 -7.43
C ILE A 87 -1.27 1.26 -6.90
N CYS A 88 -0.50 0.91 -5.87
CA CYS A 88 0.55 1.74 -5.31
C CYS A 88 1.81 0.86 -5.14
N PRO A 89 2.53 0.56 -6.25
CA PRO A 89 3.67 -0.33 -6.20
C PRO A 89 4.79 0.23 -5.32
N ALA A 90 5.56 -0.67 -4.71
CA ALA A 90 6.69 -0.33 -3.86
C ALA A 90 7.98 -0.21 -4.67
N THR A 91 8.81 0.79 -4.35
CA THR A 91 10.18 0.83 -4.84
C THR A 91 11.08 -0.07 -4.00
N MET A 92 12.20 -0.48 -4.57
CA MET A 92 13.30 -1.06 -3.78
C MET A 92 14.24 0.04 -3.27
N THR A 93 15.10 -0.33 -2.32
CA THR A 93 16.18 0.54 -1.82
C THR A 93 17.22 0.77 -2.91
N PHE A 94 17.24 1.98 -3.48
CA PHE A 94 18.13 2.41 -4.55
C PHE A 94 18.72 3.80 -4.32
N SER A 95 19.70 4.18 -5.16
CA SER A 95 20.23 5.55 -5.20
C SER A 95 19.16 6.51 -5.76
N GLU A 96 19.29 7.80 -5.42
CA GLU A 96 18.42 8.85 -5.96
C GLU A 96 18.40 8.84 -7.51
N GLU A 97 19.53 8.55 -8.15
CA GLU A 97 19.62 8.48 -9.62
C GLU A 97 18.72 7.38 -10.21
N ILE A 98 18.71 6.18 -9.60
CA ILE A 98 17.85 5.08 -10.03
C ILE A 98 16.38 5.41 -9.74
N LEU A 99 16.09 5.89 -8.53
CA LEU A 99 14.73 6.29 -8.14
C LEU A 99 14.17 7.38 -9.05
N ASN A 100 14.99 8.32 -9.52
CA ASN A 100 14.58 9.33 -10.49
C ASN A 100 14.03 8.73 -11.78
N GLY A 101 14.65 7.67 -12.31
CA GLY A 101 14.16 6.97 -13.51
C GLY A 101 12.79 6.32 -13.29
N ILE A 102 12.62 5.70 -12.12
CA ILE A 102 11.33 5.08 -11.73
C ILE A 102 10.23 6.15 -11.62
N MET A 103 10.53 7.28 -10.96
CA MET A 103 9.58 8.38 -10.82
C MET A 103 9.19 9.00 -12.18
N ASP A 104 10.13 9.10 -13.12
CA ASP A 104 9.84 9.61 -14.48
C ASP A 104 8.85 8.73 -15.23
N VAL A 105 9.04 7.41 -15.18
CA VAL A 105 8.14 6.45 -15.83
C VAL A 105 6.77 6.48 -15.17
N ALA A 106 6.72 6.47 -13.83
CA ALA A 106 5.46 6.56 -13.11
C ALA A 106 4.68 7.85 -13.41
N ALA A 107 5.37 9.00 -13.47
CA ALA A 107 4.75 10.28 -13.81
C ALA A 107 4.25 10.36 -15.26
N ALA A 108 4.88 9.62 -16.17
CA ALA A 108 4.49 9.57 -17.60
C ALA A 108 3.36 8.56 -17.87
N HIS A 109 3.17 7.59 -16.98
CA HIS A 109 2.17 6.52 -17.12
C HIS A 109 0.76 7.09 -17.26
N LYS A 110 -0.03 6.47 -18.14
CA LYS A 110 -1.42 6.87 -18.38
C LYS A 110 -2.34 5.72 -17.99
N ASN A 111 -3.24 5.99 -17.07
CA ASN A 111 -4.28 5.06 -16.64
C ASN A 111 -5.38 4.92 -17.72
N GLU A 112 -5.04 4.39 -18.89
CA GLU A 112 -6.00 4.20 -20.01
C GLU A 112 -6.75 2.87 -19.88
N HIS A 113 -6.09 1.84 -19.34
CA HIS A 113 -6.66 0.52 -19.04
C HIS A 113 -5.82 -0.18 -17.97
N GLY A 114 -6.30 -1.30 -17.45
CA GLY A 114 -5.67 -1.99 -16.34
C GLY A 114 -6.07 -1.40 -14.98
N ALA A 115 -5.26 -1.61 -13.96
CA ALA A 115 -5.39 -0.97 -12.66
C ALA A 115 -4.80 0.44 -12.70
N ASP A 116 -5.48 1.40 -12.08
CA ASP A 116 -4.98 2.77 -12.02
C ASP A 116 -3.76 2.87 -11.10
N LEU A 117 -2.65 3.42 -11.60
CA LEU A 117 -1.52 3.83 -10.77
C LEU A 117 -1.95 5.07 -9.96
N VAL A 118 -2.24 4.86 -8.67
CA VAL A 118 -2.73 5.93 -7.79
C VAL A 118 -1.68 6.44 -6.81
N GLY A 119 -0.58 5.74 -6.68
CA GLY A 119 0.50 6.11 -5.78
C GLY A 119 1.76 5.28 -5.98
N ILE A 120 2.76 5.59 -5.17
CA ILE A 120 4.01 4.86 -5.03
C ILE A 120 4.26 4.70 -3.53
N ASN A 121 4.62 3.49 -3.11
CA ASN A 121 5.18 3.22 -1.80
C ASN A 121 6.71 3.30 -1.92
N MET A 122 7.34 4.25 -1.25
CA MET A 122 8.80 4.39 -1.26
C MET A 122 9.41 3.50 -0.18
N GLU A 123 9.63 2.21 -0.49
CA GLU A 123 10.23 1.24 0.41
C GLU A 123 11.75 1.37 0.41
N GLY A 124 12.24 2.09 1.38
CA GLY A 124 13.65 2.53 1.43
C GLY A 124 13.90 3.78 0.58
N PRO A 125 15.11 4.31 0.64
CA PRO A 125 16.33 3.77 1.24
C PRO A 125 16.51 4.07 2.74
N TYR A 126 15.52 4.58 3.46
CA TYR A 126 15.59 5.07 4.84
C TYR A 126 15.39 3.97 5.88
N ILE A 127 15.82 2.77 5.58
CA ILE A 127 15.64 1.53 6.36
C ILE A 127 16.88 1.19 7.19
N SER A 128 16.74 0.22 8.11
CA SER A 128 17.87 -0.23 8.91
C SER A 128 18.80 -1.19 8.14
N PRO A 129 20.12 -0.95 8.12
CA PRO A 129 21.09 -1.85 7.49
C PRO A 129 21.14 -3.23 8.16
N LYS A 130 20.53 -3.39 9.34
CA LYS A 130 20.44 -4.67 10.06
C LYS A 130 19.18 -5.47 9.71
N LYS A 131 18.23 -4.85 9.01
CA LYS A 131 16.94 -5.46 8.66
C LYS A 131 16.58 -5.27 7.18
N VAL A 132 17.60 -5.29 6.33
CA VAL A 132 17.44 -5.04 4.88
C VAL A 132 16.54 -6.06 4.18
N GLY A 133 16.39 -7.30 4.70
CA GLY A 133 15.62 -8.32 3.98
C GLY A 133 16.14 -8.53 2.57
N ALA A 134 15.28 -8.42 1.56
CA ALA A 134 15.62 -8.48 0.15
C ALA A 134 16.23 -7.19 -0.41
N GLN A 135 16.21 -6.09 0.35
CA GLN A 135 16.70 -4.77 -0.05
C GLN A 135 18.24 -4.77 -0.21
N ASN A 136 18.75 -3.89 -1.07
CA ASN A 136 20.19 -3.79 -1.32
C ASN A 136 20.87 -2.88 -0.26
N PRO A 137 21.70 -3.44 0.64
CA PRO A 137 22.33 -2.66 1.72
C PRO A 137 23.26 -1.55 1.23
N LYS A 138 23.73 -1.63 -0.02
CA LYS A 138 24.61 -0.62 -0.62
C LYS A 138 23.98 0.76 -0.67
N TYR A 139 22.64 0.82 -0.80
CA TYR A 139 21.90 2.06 -1.01
C TYR A 139 21.14 2.53 0.23
N VAL A 140 21.23 1.77 1.34
CA VAL A 140 20.66 2.21 2.62
C VAL A 140 21.33 3.51 3.05
N MET A 141 20.54 4.49 3.44
CA MET A 141 21.02 5.80 3.85
C MET A 141 20.08 6.43 4.89
N ALA A 142 20.59 7.42 5.60
CA ALA A 142 19.77 8.24 6.48
C ALA A 142 18.67 8.98 5.69
N ALA A 143 17.51 9.16 6.30
CA ALA A 143 16.41 9.86 5.67
C ALA A 143 16.79 11.31 5.33
N ASN A 144 16.30 11.77 4.19
CA ASN A 144 16.62 13.08 3.64
C ASN A 144 15.36 13.73 3.04
N ALA A 145 14.84 14.73 3.72
CA ALA A 145 13.62 15.43 3.33
C ALA A 145 13.74 16.12 1.95
N ASP A 146 14.90 16.68 1.64
CA ASP A 146 15.11 17.34 0.35
C ASP A 146 15.13 16.32 -0.80
N MET A 147 15.75 15.15 -0.61
CA MET A 147 15.70 14.06 -1.58
C MET A 147 14.26 13.57 -1.78
N PHE A 148 13.53 13.32 -0.71
CA PHE A 148 12.11 12.94 -0.78
C PHE A 148 11.31 13.97 -1.59
N ARG A 149 11.44 15.26 -1.29
CA ARG A 149 10.70 16.32 -1.99
C ARG A 149 11.06 16.41 -3.48
N ARG A 150 12.33 16.18 -3.85
CA ARG A 150 12.73 16.10 -5.26
C ARG A 150 12.08 14.91 -5.96
N LEU A 151 12.08 13.72 -5.36
CA LEU A 151 11.41 12.53 -5.88
C LEU A 151 9.89 12.74 -5.96
N GLN A 152 9.28 13.32 -4.93
CA GLN A 152 7.85 13.64 -4.91
C GLN A 152 7.45 14.59 -6.05
N ALA A 153 8.22 15.65 -6.25
CA ALA A 153 8.00 16.58 -7.36
C ALA A 153 8.17 15.89 -8.72
N ARG A 154 9.16 15.02 -8.85
CA ARG A 154 9.47 14.29 -10.08
C ARG A 154 8.39 13.26 -10.45
N SER A 155 7.84 12.58 -9.47
CA SER A 155 6.73 11.64 -9.65
C SER A 155 5.38 12.33 -9.91
N GLY A 156 5.32 13.66 -9.91
CA GLY A 156 4.05 14.39 -10.02
C GLY A 156 3.16 14.25 -8.76
N GLY A 157 3.74 13.97 -7.60
CA GLY A 157 3.01 13.82 -6.33
C GLY A 157 2.48 12.40 -6.08
N LEU A 158 3.02 11.39 -6.76
CA LEU A 158 2.58 10.01 -6.63
C LEU A 158 3.11 9.31 -5.38
N ILE A 159 4.18 9.76 -4.71
CA ILE A 159 4.63 9.11 -3.47
C ILE A 159 3.57 9.30 -2.39
N LYS A 160 2.96 8.21 -1.91
CA LYS A 160 1.91 8.20 -0.89
C LYS A 160 2.38 7.65 0.45
N LEU A 161 3.33 6.73 0.42
CA LEU A 161 3.99 6.16 1.60
C LEU A 161 5.51 6.34 1.49
N VAL A 162 6.16 6.52 2.64
CA VAL A 162 7.61 6.44 2.78
C VAL A 162 7.94 5.55 3.98
N ASP A 163 8.74 4.54 3.74
CA ASP A 163 9.17 3.57 4.73
C ASP A 163 10.43 4.04 5.47
N VAL A 164 10.37 4.02 6.80
CA VAL A 164 11.42 4.57 7.66
C VAL A 164 11.71 3.65 8.83
N ALA A 165 13.00 3.40 9.10
CA ALA A 165 13.47 2.80 10.35
C ALA A 165 13.79 3.93 11.35
N PRO A 166 12.95 4.17 12.37
CA PRO A 166 13.05 5.36 13.22
C PRO A 166 14.29 5.39 14.10
N GLU A 167 14.89 4.23 14.39
CA GLU A 167 16.11 4.11 15.21
C GLU A 167 17.38 4.55 14.48
N GLU A 168 17.35 4.67 13.16
CA GLU A 168 18.53 5.08 12.40
C GLU A 168 18.76 6.59 12.51
N PRO A 169 20.01 7.05 12.54
CA PRO A 169 20.33 8.46 12.75
C PRO A 169 19.66 9.39 11.74
N GLY A 170 18.99 10.42 12.22
CA GLY A 170 18.31 11.44 11.42
C GLY A 170 16.89 11.05 10.95
N ASN A 171 16.52 9.77 11.05
CA ASN A 171 15.22 9.31 10.57
C ASN A 171 14.05 9.82 11.41
N MET A 172 14.22 9.95 12.72
CA MET A 172 13.22 10.56 13.60
C MET A 172 12.95 12.05 13.25
N ASP A 173 13.98 12.79 12.84
CA ASP A 173 13.81 14.18 12.42
C ASP A 173 13.07 14.27 11.08
N PHE A 174 13.32 13.32 10.16
CA PHE A 174 12.56 13.19 8.91
C PHE A 174 11.07 12.93 9.19
N ILE A 175 10.74 12.04 10.13
CA ILE A 175 9.35 11.78 10.52
C ILE A 175 8.69 13.09 10.96
N LYS A 176 9.30 13.82 11.89
CA LYS A 176 8.78 15.08 12.40
C LYS A 176 8.61 16.16 11.32
N GLU A 177 9.50 16.18 10.34
CA GLU A 177 9.49 17.18 9.28
C GLU A 177 8.48 16.88 8.17
N CYS A 178 8.33 15.59 7.79
CA CYS A 178 7.62 15.20 6.56
C CYS A 178 6.23 14.56 6.78
N HIS A 179 5.81 14.30 8.03
CA HIS A 179 4.54 13.59 8.29
C HIS A 179 3.27 14.28 7.75
N ASP A 180 3.30 15.60 7.58
CA ASP A 180 2.19 16.36 6.98
C ASP A 180 2.22 16.34 5.44
N GLU A 181 3.35 15.93 4.83
CA GLU A 181 3.54 15.90 3.38
C GLU A 181 3.27 14.52 2.78
N VAL A 182 3.51 13.46 3.55
CA VAL A 182 3.38 12.06 3.11
C VAL A 182 3.10 11.16 4.31
N ARG A 183 2.42 10.05 4.09
CA ARG A 183 2.25 9.03 5.12
C ARG A 183 3.60 8.37 5.42
N ILE A 184 3.99 8.36 6.69
CA ILE A 184 5.21 7.69 7.15
C ILE A 184 4.84 6.32 7.72
N SER A 185 5.53 5.30 7.22
CA SER A 185 5.42 3.93 7.68
C SER A 185 6.68 3.48 8.39
N ILE A 186 6.55 2.78 9.51
CA ILE A 186 7.68 2.12 10.16
C ILE A 186 7.93 0.79 9.46
N ALA A 187 9.15 0.60 8.94
CA ALA A 187 9.51 -0.54 8.13
C ALA A 187 10.98 -0.93 8.29
N HIS A 188 11.32 -2.19 8.00
CA HIS A 188 12.71 -2.68 7.96
C HIS A 188 13.55 -2.15 9.13
N THR A 189 13.11 -2.40 10.34
CA THR A 189 13.56 -1.72 11.55
C THR A 189 14.06 -2.69 12.61
N CYS A 190 15.02 -2.25 13.42
CA CYS A 190 15.39 -2.89 14.67
C CYS A 190 14.85 -2.14 15.89
N THR A 191 13.92 -1.20 15.68
CA THR A 191 13.41 -0.32 16.74
C THR A 191 12.83 -1.12 17.90
N ASP A 192 13.01 -0.61 19.10
CA ASP A 192 12.34 -1.10 20.29
C ASP A 192 10.95 -0.47 20.45
N TYR A 193 10.26 -0.82 21.52
CA TYR A 193 8.93 -0.32 21.82
C TYR A 193 8.91 1.20 22.06
N ASP A 194 9.85 1.70 22.85
CA ASP A 194 9.87 3.13 23.25
C ASP A 194 10.17 4.02 22.05
N THR A 195 11.16 3.66 21.24
CA THR A 195 11.50 4.41 20.02
C THR A 195 10.37 4.34 18.99
N ALA A 196 9.67 3.22 18.87
CA ALA A 196 8.50 3.13 17.99
C ALA A 196 7.35 4.02 18.48
N LYS A 197 7.09 4.07 19.79
CA LYS A 197 6.11 5.00 20.40
C LYS A 197 6.46 6.46 20.10
N GLU A 198 7.74 6.83 20.21
CA GLU A 198 8.21 8.17 19.86
C GLU A 198 7.99 8.46 18.36
N ALA A 199 8.21 7.50 17.47
CA ALA A 199 7.99 7.67 16.04
C ALA A 199 6.50 7.86 15.68
N PHE A 200 5.60 7.11 16.30
CA PHE A 200 4.16 7.33 16.15
C PHE A 200 3.73 8.70 16.70
N ALA A 201 4.22 9.07 17.89
CA ALA A 201 3.96 10.39 18.45
C ALA A 201 4.54 11.53 17.60
N ALA A 202 5.58 11.27 16.81
CA ALA A 202 6.21 12.20 15.88
C ALA A 202 5.47 12.31 14.53
N GLY A 203 4.48 11.44 14.25
CA GLY A 203 3.64 11.51 13.07
C GLY A 203 3.68 10.30 12.13
N ALA A 204 4.40 9.24 12.46
CA ALA A 204 4.21 7.96 11.78
C ALA A 204 2.80 7.43 12.11
N THR A 205 2.13 6.82 11.13
CA THR A 205 0.75 6.33 11.31
C THR A 205 0.54 4.94 10.75
N HIS A 206 1.59 4.33 10.21
CA HIS A 206 1.50 3.12 9.44
C HIS A 206 2.68 2.18 9.75
N MET A 207 2.49 0.88 9.52
CA MET A 207 3.54 -0.13 9.64
C MET A 207 3.50 -1.08 8.45
N THR A 208 4.59 -1.17 7.75
CA THR A 208 4.76 -1.96 6.53
C THR A 208 4.93 -3.44 6.85
N HIS A 209 4.30 -4.32 6.05
CA HIS A 209 4.38 -5.80 6.09
C HIS A 209 4.63 -6.37 7.49
N LEU A 210 3.67 -6.15 8.38
CA LEU A 210 3.75 -6.49 9.82
C LEU A 210 4.39 -7.85 10.06
N TYR A 211 5.28 -7.95 11.04
CA TYR A 211 6.14 -9.08 11.40
C TYR A 211 7.39 -9.27 10.52
N ASN A 212 7.39 -8.83 9.27
CA ASN A 212 8.52 -9.01 8.38
C ASN A 212 9.56 -7.90 8.60
N ALA A 213 10.83 -8.26 8.56
CA ALA A 213 11.96 -7.35 8.74
C ALA A 213 11.88 -6.43 9.98
N MET A 214 11.30 -6.91 11.08
CA MET A 214 11.19 -6.18 12.36
C MET A 214 11.36 -7.11 13.57
N PRO A 215 11.55 -6.57 14.80
CA PRO A 215 11.53 -7.38 16.02
C PRO A 215 10.15 -7.96 16.29
N GLY A 216 10.11 -9.23 16.70
CA GLY A 216 8.88 -9.90 17.15
C GLY A 216 8.48 -9.52 18.59
N ILE A 217 7.26 -9.88 18.97
CA ILE A 217 6.73 -9.64 20.31
C ILE A 217 7.37 -10.63 21.32
N THR A 218 7.95 -10.10 22.38
CA THR A 218 8.34 -10.90 23.55
C THR A 218 7.80 -10.26 24.84
N HIS A 219 7.72 -11.05 25.92
CA HIS A 219 7.12 -10.59 27.18
C HIS A 219 7.92 -9.48 27.92
N ARG A 220 9.16 -9.20 27.53
CA ARG A 220 10.01 -8.14 28.09
C ARG A 220 10.49 -7.13 27.06
N ALA A 221 10.35 -7.43 25.76
CA ALA A 221 10.63 -6.54 24.65
C ALA A 221 9.45 -6.63 23.68
N PRO A 222 8.39 -5.84 23.92
CA PRO A 222 7.16 -5.93 23.12
C PRO A 222 7.37 -5.47 21.68
N GLY A 223 8.37 -4.64 21.41
CA GLY A 223 8.77 -4.21 20.09
C GLY A 223 7.77 -3.26 19.42
N PRO A 224 8.00 -2.93 18.13
CA PRO A 224 7.20 -1.97 17.40
C PRO A 224 5.76 -2.42 17.17
N ILE A 225 5.49 -3.72 17.14
CA ILE A 225 4.16 -4.28 16.88
C ILE A 225 3.16 -3.89 17.97
N ILE A 226 3.58 -3.96 19.25
CA ILE A 226 2.72 -3.54 20.36
C ILE A 226 2.60 -2.02 20.40
N ALA A 227 3.66 -1.28 20.05
CA ALA A 227 3.57 0.17 19.92
C ALA A 227 2.55 0.59 18.86
N ALA A 228 2.57 -0.05 17.68
CA ALA A 228 1.60 0.19 16.60
C ALA A 228 0.15 -0.08 17.05
N LEU A 229 -0.06 -1.18 17.77
CA LEU A 229 -1.38 -1.52 18.31
C LEU A 229 -1.91 -0.45 19.27
N GLU A 230 -1.08 0.00 20.20
CA GLU A 230 -1.48 0.97 21.23
C GLU A 230 -1.69 2.39 20.64
N GLU A 231 -0.99 2.74 19.57
CA GLU A 231 -1.15 4.02 18.88
C GLU A 231 -2.25 3.99 17.80
N GLY A 232 -2.89 2.82 17.57
CA GLY A 232 -3.94 2.68 16.55
C GLY A 232 -3.42 2.87 15.14
N ALA A 233 -2.19 2.47 14.88
CA ALA A 233 -1.60 2.53 13.54
C ALA A 233 -2.28 1.54 12.58
N GLU A 234 -2.34 1.91 11.31
CA GLU A 234 -2.69 0.98 10.23
C GLU A 234 -1.51 0.06 9.94
N VAL A 235 -1.78 -1.22 9.69
CA VAL A 235 -0.73 -2.22 9.50
C VAL A 235 -0.97 -3.04 8.24
N GLU A 236 0.06 -3.18 7.42
CA GLU A 236 0.01 -4.06 6.26
C GLU A 236 0.19 -5.53 6.66
N LEU A 237 -0.50 -6.42 5.98
CA LEU A 237 -0.44 -7.85 6.28
C LEU A 237 -0.42 -8.69 4.99
N ILE A 238 0.63 -9.47 4.81
CA ILE A 238 0.74 -10.46 3.74
C ILE A 238 -0.03 -11.72 4.15
N THR A 239 -1.02 -12.13 3.38
CA THR A 239 -1.91 -13.25 3.75
C THR A 239 -1.84 -14.44 2.82
N ASP A 240 -0.70 -14.64 2.18
CA ASP A 240 -0.43 -15.71 1.21
C ASP A 240 -0.27 -17.12 1.84
N ASN A 241 -0.32 -17.24 3.16
CA ASN A 241 -0.05 -18.45 3.96
C ASN A 241 1.40 -18.96 3.89
N VAL A 242 2.32 -18.21 3.33
CA VAL A 242 3.76 -18.50 3.26
C VAL A 242 4.53 -17.59 4.21
N HIS A 243 4.37 -16.26 4.07
CA HIS A 243 5.03 -15.26 4.91
C HIS A 243 4.52 -15.31 6.34
N ILE A 244 3.20 -15.44 6.52
CA ILE A 244 2.59 -15.40 7.83
C ILE A 244 1.68 -16.62 8.04
N HIS A 245 1.90 -17.31 9.15
CA HIS A 245 1.08 -18.47 9.50
C HIS A 245 -0.38 -18.05 9.72
N PRO A 246 -1.39 -18.81 9.24
CA PRO A 246 -2.81 -18.44 9.35
C PRO A 246 -3.31 -18.17 10.77
N ALA A 247 -2.69 -18.76 11.79
CA ALA A 247 -3.02 -18.45 13.20
C ALA A 247 -2.60 -17.03 13.60
N VAL A 248 -1.48 -16.54 13.04
CA VAL A 248 -0.98 -15.17 13.25
C VAL A 248 -1.83 -14.16 12.47
N VAL A 249 -2.27 -14.50 11.25
CA VAL A 249 -3.25 -13.70 10.53
C VAL A 249 -4.51 -13.48 11.36
N ARG A 250 -5.12 -14.55 11.90
CA ARG A 250 -6.29 -14.42 12.76
C ARG A 250 -6.02 -13.63 14.05
N PHE A 251 -4.84 -13.82 14.63
CA PHE A 251 -4.42 -13.06 15.82
C PHE A 251 -4.36 -11.57 15.50
N THR A 252 -3.80 -11.19 14.34
CA THR A 252 -3.68 -9.80 13.91
C THR A 252 -5.05 -9.15 13.76
N PHE A 253 -5.98 -9.77 13.01
CA PHE A 253 -7.34 -9.25 12.88
C PHE A 253 -8.08 -9.14 14.22
N ASN A 254 -7.95 -10.14 15.10
CA ASN A 254 -8.59 -10.09 16.41
C ASN A 254 -8.01 -9.01 17.32
N THR A 255 -6.77 -8.58 17.07
CA THR A 255 -6.03 -7.66 17.94
C THR A 255 -6.13 -6.23 17.41
N PHE A 256 -5.87 -6.02 16.13
CA PHE A 256 -5.91 -4.69 15.48
C PHE A 256 -7.31 -4.30 15.02
N GLY A 257 -8.19 -5.26 14.72
CA GLY A 257 -9.50 -5.03 14.11
C GLY A 257 -9.41 -4.84 12.58
N ASP A 258 -10.57 -5.00 11.93
CA ASP A 258 -10.66 -4.96 10.46
C ASP A 258 -10.31 -3.57 9.89
N ASP A 259 -10.56 -2.51 10.66
CA ASP A 259 -10.35 -1.12 10.22
C ASP A 259 -8.88 -0.68 10.21
N HIS A 260 -7.97 -1.47 10.82
CA HIS A 260 -6.55 -1.14 10.90
C HIS A 260 -5.65 -2.11 10.12
N VAL A 261 -6.22 -3.18 9.54
CA VAL A 261 -5.43 -4.17 8.79
C VAL A 261 -5.63 -3.97 7.30
N ILE A 262 -4.53 -3.72 6.59
CA ILE A 262 -4.49 -3.55 5.14
C ILE A 262 -3.86 -4.80 4.53
N LEU A 263 -4.58 -5.47 3.65
CA LEU A 263 -4.04 -6.64 2.93
C LEU A 263 -3.20 -6.18 1.76
N ILE A 264 -2.01 -6.76 1.63
CA ILE A 264 -1.04 -6.49 0.57
C ILE A 264 -0.55 -7.79 -0.06
N ALA A 265 -0.06 -7.72 -1.29
CA ALA A 265 0.53 -8.87 -1.95
C ALA A 265 2.02 -9.06 -1.60
N ASP A 266 2.81 -8.02 -1.64
CA ASP A 266 4.27 -8.02 -1.46
C ASP A 266 4.95 -9.05 -2.40
N SER A 267 4.56 -9.03 -3.68
CA SER A 267 4.93 -9.99 -4.74
C SER A 267 5.93 -9.39 -5.72
#